data_d80658b66a74831b35e1ef35aec1a782
#
_entry.id   d80658b66a74831b35e1ef35aec1a782
#
_cell.length_a   1.000
_cell.length_b   1.000
_cell.length_c   1.000
_cell.angle_alpha   90.00
_cell.angle_beta   90.00
_cell.angle_gamma   90.00
#
_symmetry.space_group_name_H-M   'P 1'
#
loop_
_entity.id
_entity.type
_entity.pdbx_description
1 polymer ?
#
loop_
_entity_poly.entity_id
_entity_poly.type
_entity_poly.pdbx_seq_one_letter_code
_entity_poly.pdbx_strand_id
1 'polypeptide(L)'
;AEEYTYTVGGSPQVGYLYHDTLPLYVQGLTDTDYARYSCEALERGDSVFVRQVEYRQELPYDVRWSDENDPPLPELFYTVIDVKLAPLFDFCLQSTLHAEDLYGIEYRETDPAPWGADRAWRECDAHSGEKYDTWLLIYGQRIVEFHPRSFSPDAAQMAVIGETLGK
;
A
#
# COMPACT_ATOMS: atom_id res chain seq x y z
N ALA A 1 0.11 -1.31 -20.02
CA ALA A 1 0.86 -0.32 -19.26
C ALA A 1 1.13 0.90 -20.15
N GLU A 2 0.97 2.07 -19.60
CA GLU A 2 1.33 3.33 -20.26
C GLU A 2 2.67 3.81 -19.65
N GLU A 3 3.65 4.07 -20.52
CA GLU A 3 4.95 4.55 -20.12
C GLU A 3 4.93 6.08 -20.03
N TYR A 4 5.46 6.63 -18.96
CA TYR A 4 5.66 8.07 -18.82
C TYR A 4 7.04 8.38 -18.25
N THR A 5 7.56 9.57 -18.55
CA THR A 5 8.85 10.04 -18.07
C THR A 5 8.64 11.16 -17.03
N TYR A 6 9.34 11.05 -15.91
CA TYR A 6 9.36 12.07 -14.87
C TYR A 6 10.80 12.35 -14.43
N THR A 7 11.04 13.42 -13.69
CA THR A 7 12.38 13.84 -13.29
C THR A 7 12.51 13.84 -11.77
N VAL A 8 13.55 13.17 -11.27
CA VAL A 8 13.91 13.17 -9.85
C VAL A 8 15.34 13.68 -9.71
N GLY A 9 15.54 14.76 -8.96
CA GLY A 9 16.87 15.35 -8.75
C GLY A 9 17.61 15.73 -10.03
N GLY A 10 16.89 16.08 -11.11
CA GLY A 10 17.45 16.41 -12.41
C GLY A 10 17.73 15.20 -13.33
N SER A 11 17.52 13.98 -12.84
CA SER A 11 17.71 12.75 -13.64
C SER A 11 16.37 12.25 -14.18
N PRO A 12 16.26 11.90 -15.47
CA PRO A 12 15.05 11.33 -16.03
C PRO A 12 14.83 9.91 -15.48
N GLN A 13 13.58 9.63 -15.12
CA GLN A 13 13.10 8.33 -14.68
C GLN A 13 11.94 7.88 -15.58
N VAL A 14 11.73 6.58 -15.68
CA VAL A 14 10.61 6.01 -16.43
C VAL A 14 9.67 5.32 -15.47
N GLY A 15 8.40 5.71 -15.50
CA GLY A 15 7.31 5.06 -14.77
C GLY A 15 6.36 4.36 -15.74
N TYR A 16 5.57 3.43 -15.22
CA TYR A 16 4.55 2.70 -15.96
C TYR A 16 3.22 2.78 -15.24
N LEU A 17 2.21 3.30 -15.92
CA LEU A 17 0.85 3.34 -15.40
C LEU A 17 0.11 2.06 -15.81
N TYR A 18 -0.40 1.32 -14.83
CA TYR A 18 -1.18 0.11 -15.02
C TYR A 18 -2.59 0.35 -14.52
N HIS A 19 -3.57 0.27 -15.43
CA HIS A 19 -4.97 0.51 -15.08
C HIS A 19 -5.72 -0.74 -14.58
N ASP A 20 -5.17 -1.93 -14.81
CA ASP A 20 -5.86 -3.20 -14.63
C ASP A 20 -5.12 -4.20 -13.70
N THR A 21 -4.07 -3.76 -13.01
CA THR A 21 -3.28 -4.66 -12.16
C THR A 21 -3.74 -4.61 -10.71
N LEU A 22 -4.09 -5.76 -10.16
CA LEU A 22 -4.55 -5.95 -8.78
C LEU A 22 -5.81 -5.13 -8.44
N PRO A 23 -6.93 -5.32 -9.16
CA PRO A 23 -8.18 -4.68 -8.79
C PRO A 23 -8.58 -5.15 -7.39
N LEU A 24 -8.67 -4.21 -6.46
CA LEU A 24 -9.12 -4.45 -5.09
C LEU A 24 -10.50 -3.85 -4.92
N TYR A 25 -11.49 -4.69 -4.64
CA TYR A 25 -12.82 -4.24 -4.30
C TYR A 25 -12.97 -4.11 -2.79
N VAL A 26 -13.16 -2.90 -2.31
CA VAL A 26 -13.51 -2.62 -0.91
C VAL A 26 -14.82 -1.81 -0.93
N GLN A 27 -15.88 -2.41 -0.38
CA GLN A 27 -17.19 -1.79 -0.37
C GLN A 27 -17.18 -0.40 0.29
N GLY A 28 -17.80 0.57 -0.39
CA GLY A 28 -17.87 1.96 0.05
C GLY A 28 -16.61 2.79 -0.20
N LEU A 29 -15.54 2.15 -0.72
CA LEU A 29 -14.29 2.83 -1.03
C LEU A 29 -13.94 2.73 -2.52
N THR A 30 -13.97 1.52 -3.09
CA THR A 30 -13.56 1.27 -4.47
C THR A 30 -14.75 1.05 -5.43
N ASP A 31 -15.98 1.01 -4.92
CA ASP A 31 -17.22 0.78 -5.66
C ASP A 31 -18.03 2.05 -5.97
N THR A 32 -17.51 3.21 -5.62
CA THR A 32 -18.20 4.48 -5.86
C THR A 32 -17.85 5.04 -7.24
N ASP A 33 -18.80 5.76 -7.87
CA ASP A 33 -18.58 6.48 -9.14
C ASP A 33 -17.47 7.55 -9.05
N TYR A 34 -17.05 7.86 -7.82
CA TYR A 34 -16.02 8.86 -7.51
C TYR A 34 -14.67 8.26 -7.15
N ALA A 35 -14.58 6.94 -7.04
CA ALA A 35 -13.31 6.30 -6.72
C ALA A 35 -12.40 6.31 -7.95
N ARG A 36 -11.23 6.92 -7.81
CA ARG A 36 -10.18 6.85 -8.81
C ARG A 36 -9.07 5.91 -8.33
N TYR A 37 -8.69 5.04 -9.21
CA TYR A 37 -7.60 4.11 -9.04
C TYR A 37 -6.41 4.53 -9.92
N SER A 38 -5.23 4.57 -9.35
CA SER A 38 -3.98 4.69 -10.09
C SER A 38 -3.00 3.62 -9.63
N CYS A 39 -2.30 3.02 -10.57
CA CYS A 39 -1.28 2.03 -10.30
C CYS A 39 -0.01 2.37 -11.04
N GLU A 40 1.08 2.46 -10.32
CA GLU A 40 2.40 2.79 -10.86
C GLU A 40 3.39 1.67 -10.56
N ALA A 41 4.16 1.25 -11.55
CA ALA A 41 5.32 0.42 -11.36
C ALA A 41 6.54 1.31 -11.16
N LEU A 42 7.10 1.33 -9.95
CA LEU A 42 8.23 2.16 -9.59
C LEU A 42 9.56 1.56 -10.03
N GLU A 43 9.65 0.24 -9.98
CA GLU A 43 10.84 -0.49 -10.37
C GLU A 43 10.45 -1.80 -11.06
N ARG A 44 11.04 -2.04 -12.19
CA ARG A 44 10.87 -3.26 -12.97
C ARG A 44 12.22 -3.81 -13.35
N GLY A 45 12.59 -4.88 -12.67
CA GLY A 45 13.82 -5.61 -12.95
C GLY A 45 13.59 -7.11 -12.98
N ASP A 46 14.65 -7.87 -13.24
CA ASP A 46 14.61 -9.34 -13.25
C ASP A 46 14.46 -9.93 -11.85
N SER A 47 14.80 -9.17 -10.82
CA SER A 47 14.89 -9.64 -9.42
C SER A 47 13.76 -9.13 -8.53
N VAL A 48 13.32 -7.88 -8.71
CA VAL A 48 12.30 -7.23 -7.89
C VAL A 48 11.36 -6.42 -8.77
N PHE A 49 10.08 -6.48 -8.49
CA PHE A 49 9.06 -5.66 -9.14
C PHE A 49 8.21 -4.95 -8.08
N VAL A 50 8.19 -3.62 -8.10
CA VAL A 50 7.48 -2.79 -7.13
C VAL A 50 6.33 -2.06 -7.81
N ARG A 51 5.12 -2.18 -7.25
CA ARG A 51 3.92 -1.49 -7.72
C ARG A 51 3.31 -0.72 -6.56
N GLN A 52 2.95 0.53 -6.81
CA GLN A 52 2.15 1.33 -5.88
C GLN A 52 0.76 1.56 -6.45
N VAL A 53 -0.25 1.41 -5.62
CA VAL A 53 -1.65 1.57 -5.99
C VAL A 53 -2.33 2.51 -5.01
N GLU A 54 -3.04 3.49 -5.54
CA GLU A 54 -3.80 4.47 -4.77
C GLU A 54 -5.26 4.48 -5.22
N TYR A 55 -6.16 4.33 -4.26
CA TYR A 55 -7.59 4.56 -4.43
C TYR A 55 -7.97 5.78 -3.61
N ARG A 56 -8.58 6.75 -4.25
CA ARG A 56 -9.10 7.95 -3.58
C ARG A 56 -10.40 8.39 -4.23
N GLN A 57 -11.27 8.99 -3.45
CA GLN A 57 -12.46 9.61 -3.99
C GLN A 57 -12.07 10.88 -4.75
N GLU A 58 -12.49 10.99 -6.03
CA GLU A 58 -12.37 12.22 -6.77
C GLU A 58 -13.54 13.13 -6.42
N LEU A 59 -13.22 14.27 -5.83
CA LEU A 59 -14.16 15.35 -5.63
C LEU A 59 -13.83 16.50 -6.58
N PRO A 60 -14.84 17.26 -7.02
CA PRO A 60 -14.62 18.54 -7.69
C PRO A 60 -13.67 19.42 -6.87
N TYR A 61 -12.83 20.20 -7.54
CA TYR A 61 -11.79 21.00 -6.90
C TYR A 61 -12.33 21.96 -5.82
N ASP A 62 -13.50 22.52 -6.05
CA ASP A 62 -14.22 23.40 -5.11
C ASP A 62 -14.68 22.69 -3.83
N VAL A 63 -14.94 21.40 -3.89
CA VAL A 63 -15.33 20.58 -2.74
C VAL A 63 -14.12 20.08 -1.94
N ARG A 64 -12.96 19.92 -2.58
CA ARG A 64 -11.72 19.49 -1.90
C ARG A 64 -11.22 20.45 -0.83
N TRP A 65 -11.61 21.71 -0.90
CA TRP A 65 -11.19 22.77 -0.02
C TRP A 65 -12.29 23.25 0.93
N SER A 66 -13.44 22.54 0.96
CA SER A 66 -14.53 22.86 1.87
C SER A 66 -14.18 22.39 3.28
N ASP A 67 -14.17 23.34 4.18
CA ASP A 67 -14.12 23.25 5.63
C ASP A 67 -13.09 22.30 6.28
N GLU A 68 -12.22 22.88 7.12
CA GLU A 68 -11.34 22.18 8.06
C GLU A 68 -12.09 21.24 9.03
N ASN A 69 -13.42 21.25 9.03
CA ASN A 69 -14.28 20.45 9.90
C ASN A 69 -14.91 19.24 9.21
N ASP A 70 -14.75 19.08 7.90
CA ASP A 70 -15.25 17.89 7.21
C ASP A 70 -14.37 16.68 7.53
N PRO A 71 -14.96 15.51 7.88
CA PRO A 71 -14.16 14.33 8.10
C PRO A 71 -13.37 13.98 6.83
N PRO A 72 -12.10 13.60 6.95
CA PRO A 72 -11.29 13.22 5.81
C PRO A 72 -11.91 12.03 5.09
N LEU A 73 -11.93 12.09 3.76
CA LEU A 73 -12.46 11.02 2.94
C LEU A 73 -11.57 9.77 3.03
N PRO A 74 -12.17 8.57 3.03
CA PRO A 74 -11.43 7.34 3.01
C PRO A 74 -10.53 7.25 1.78
N GLU A 75 -9.27 6.92 2.00
CA GLU A 75 -8.29 6.63 0.96
C GLU A 75 -7.60 5.30 1.25
N LEU A 76 -7.19 4.62 0.20
CA LEU A 76 -6.43 3.39 0.29
C LEU A 76 -5.18 3.51 -0.56
N PHE A 77 -4.05 3.33 0.08
CA PHE A 77 -2.75 3.23 -0.57
C PHE A 77 -2.09 1.91 -0.20
N TYR A 78 -1.51 1.21 -1.16
CA TYR A 78 -0.70 0.05 -0.89
C TYR A 78 0.45 -0.09 -1.88
N THR A 79 1.54 -0.72 -1.42
CA THR A 79 2.70 -1.06 -2.23
C THR A 79 2.83 -2.58 -2.27
N VAL A 80 2.99 -3.14 -3.46
CA VAL A 80 3.27 -4.56 -3.67
C VAL A 80 4.69 -4.72 -4.18
N ILE A 81 5.49 -5.48 -3.46
CA ILE A 81 6.87 -5.81 -3.81
C ILE A 81 6.93 -7.31 -4.12
N ASP A 82 7.04 -7.65 -5.39
CA ASP A 82 7.24 -9.02 -5.85
C ASP A 82 8.75 -9.30 -5.97
N VAL A 83 9.29 -10.10 -5.05
CA VAL A 83 10.70 -10.50 -5.06
C VAL A 83 10.84 -11.79 -5.85
N LYS A 84 11.32 -11.70 -7.08
CA LYS A 84 11.44 -12.85 -7.98
C LYS A 84 12.64 -13.72 -7.67
N LEU A 85 13.70 -13.14 -7.15
CA LEU A 85 14.93 -13.84 -6.76
C LEU A 85 14.91 -14.09 -5.25
N ALA A 86 14.61 -15.34 -4.86
CA ALA A 86 14.43 -15.73 -3.47
C ALA A 86 15.55 -15.27 -2.50
N PRO A 87 16.85 -15.29 -2.83
CA PRO A 87 17.91 -14.80 -1.95
C PRO A 87 17.82 -13.31 -1.59
N LEU A 88 17.08 -12.50 -2.36
CA LEU A 88 16.88 -11.07 -2.09
C LEU A 88 15.68 -10.80 -1.17
N PHE A 89 14.85 -11.80 -0.90
CA PHE A 89 13.62 -11.61 -0.14
C PHE A 89 13.88 -11.04 1.26
N ASP A 90 14.80 -11.64 2.00
CA ASP A 90 15.13 -11.20 3.37
C ASP A 90 15.69 -9.76 3.38
N PHE A 91 16.53 -9.41 2.43
CA PHE A 91 17.03 -8.05 2.28
C PHE A 91 15.91 -7.05 2.02
N CYS A 92 14.98 -7.34 1.10
CA CYS A 92 13.84 -6.49 0.82
C CYS A 92 12.91 -6.37 2.02
N LEU A 93 12.65 -7.46 2.73
CA LEU A 93 11.85 -7.49 3.93
C LEU A 93 12.45 -6.62 5.05
N GLN A 94 13.73 -6.81 5.35
CA GLN A 94 14.42 -6.03 6.39
C GLN A 94 14.48 -4.54 6.02
N SER A 95 14.75 -4.21 4.77
CA SER A 95 14.73 -2.82 4.30
C SER A 95 13.36 -2.16 4.50
N THR A 96 12.28 -2.88 4.24
CA THR A 96 10.92 -2.37 4.43
C THR A 96 10.55 -2.24 5.91
N LEU A 97 10.88 -3.25 6.73
CA LEU A 97 10.61 -3.24 8.17
C LEU A 97 11.31 -2.08 8.90
N HIS A 98 12.47 -1.65 8.44
CA HIS A 98 13.30 -0.65 9.09
C HIS A 98 13.31 0.71 8.38
N ALA A 99 12.50 0.89 7.35
CA ALA A 99 12.48 2.11 6.55
C ALA A 99 12.14 3.37 7.37
N GLU A 100 11.32 3.23 8.39
CA GLU A 100 10.80 4.34 9.20
C GLU A 100 11.41 4.42 10.62
N ASP A 101 12.42 3.62 10.93
CA ASP A 101 13.06 3.59 12.27
C ASP A 101 13.58 4.95 12.70
N LEU A 102 14.10 5.75 11.77
CA LEU A 102 14.62 7.10 12.02
C LEU A 102 13.54 8.08 12.50
N TYR A 103 12.27 7.79 12.21
CA TYR A 103 11.14 8.64 12.59
C TYR A 103 10.46 8.19 13.88
N GLY A 104 11.03 7.20 14.58
CA GLY A 104 10.44 6.65 15.80
C GLY A 104 9.22 5.77 15.52
N ILE A 105 9.12 5.22 14.35
CA ILE A 105 8.06 4.32 13.90
C ILE A 105 8.68 2.93 13.73
N GLU A 106 8.02 1.91 14.25
CA GLU A 106 8.46 0.52 14.13
C GLU A 106 7.32 -0.40 13.71
N TYR A 107 7.64 -1.48 13.04
CA TYR A 107 6.73 -2.58 12.76
C TYR A 107 6.81 -3.63 13.87
N ARG A 108 5.66 -3.97 14.47
CA ARG A 108 5.54 -5.06 15.45
C ARG A 108 4.75 -6.21 14.85
N GLU A 109 5.24 -7.41 15.06
CA GLU A 109 4.59 -8.63 14.56
C GLU A 109 3.17 -8.75 15.15
N THR A 110 2.20 -9.11 14.31
CA THR A 110 0.79 -9.27 14.64
C THR A 110 0.23 -10.54 14.02
N ASP A 111 -1.02 -10.89 14.36
CA ASP A 111 -1.68 -12.07 13.81
C ASP A 111 -1.90 -11.94 12.30
N PRO A 112 -1.34 -12.83 11.46
CA PRO A 112 -1.54 -12.82 10.02
C PRO A 112 -2.87 -13.43 9.57
N ALA A 113 -3.55 -14.18 10.44
CA ALA A 113 -4.73 -14.97 10.07
C ALA A 113 -5.89 -14.16 9.47
N PRO A 114 -6.25 -12.96 9.96
CA PRO A 114 -7.32 -12.16 9.36
C PRO A 114 -7.07 -11.79 7.90
N TRP A 115 -5.79 -11.68 7.51
CA TRP A 115 -5.35 -11.34 6.15
C TRP A 115 -5.11 -12.56 5.26
N GLY A 116 -5.15 -13.77 5.81
CA GLY A 116 -4.69 -14.97 5.12
C GLY A 116 -3.21 -14.90 4.70
N ALA A 117 -2.41 -14.13 5.43
CA ALA A 117 -0.99 -13.94 5.16
C ALA A 117 -0.14 -15.00 5.86
N ASP A 118 1.09 -15.21 5.39
CA ASP A 118 2.07 -16.08 6.04
C ASP A 118 2.65 -15.41 7.31
N ARG A 119 2.88 -14.09 7.24
CA ARG A 119 3.32 -13.24 8.36
C ARG A 119 2.71 -11.85 8.20
N ALA A 120 2.55 -11.16 9.33
CA ALA A 120 2.05 -9.80 9.36
C ALA A 120 2.72 -8.97 10.46
N TRP A 121 2.89 -7.68 10.18
CA TRP A 121 3.30 -6.66 11.15
C TRP A 121 2.34 -5.49 11.09
N ARG A 122 2.23 -4.80 12.19
CA ARG A 122 1.50 -3.54 12.28
C ARG A 122 2.44 -2.43 12.70
N GLU A 123 2.33 -1.29 12.06
CA GLU A 123 3.09 -0.11 12.39
C GLU A 123 2.68 0.46 13.74
N CYS A 124 3.65 0.88 14.54
CA CYS A 124 3.46 1.41 15.89
C CYS A 124 4.44 2.56 16.14
N ASP A 125 4.03 3.47 17.03
CA ASP A 125 4.98 4.40 17.63
C ASP A 125 5.96 3.62 18.52
N ALA A 126 7.27 3.80 18.30
CA ALA A 126 8.31 3.05 19.01
C ALA A 126 8.38 3.37 20.50
N HIS A 127 7.93 4.56 20.93
CA HIS A 127 8.00 5.03 22.31
C HIS A 127 6.72 4.73 23.09
N SER A 128 5.57 5.08 22.53
CA SER A 128 4.26 4.89 23.18
C SER A 128 3.64 3.52 22.93
N GLY A 129 4.02 2.84 21.83
CA GLY A 129 3.38 1.63 21.38
C GLY A 129 2.01 1.84 20.75
N GLU A 130 1.63 3.10 20.47
CA GLU A 130 0.39 3.43 19.76
C GLU A 130 0.41 2.76 18.39
N LYS A 131 -0.70 2.08 18.04
CA LYS A 131 -0.82 1.35 16.79
C LYS A 131 -1.42 2.23 15.71
N TYR A 132 -0.78 2.24 14.55
CA TYR A 132 -1.29 2.90 13.36
C TYR A 132 -2.04 1.91 12.46
N ASP A 133 -2.87 2.44 11.56
CA ASP A 133 -3.59 1.64 10.58
C ASP A 133 -2.73 1.40 9.31
N THR A 134 -1.58 0.80 9.54
CA THR A 134 -0.61 0.45 8.50
C THR A 134 -0.08 -0.94 8.80
N TRP A 135 -0.12 -1.82 7.80
CA TRP A 135 0.31 -3.22 7.92
C TRP A 135 1.33 -3.58 6.86
N LEU A 136 2.23 -4.47 7.24
CA LEU A 136 3.12 -5.19 6.35
C LEU A 136 2.70 -6.64 6.33
N LEU A 137 2.39 -7.17 5.14
CA LEU A 137 1.86 -8.51 4.94
C LEU A 137 2.79 -9.30 4.02
N ILE A 138 3.01 -10.58 4.33
CA ILE A 138 3.82 -11.49 3.52
C ILE A 138 2.95 -12.59 2.95
N TYR A 139 3.08 -12.79 1.65
CA TYR A 139 2.46 -13.87 0.88
C TYR A 139 3.54 -14.53 0.02
N GLY A 140 4.16 -15.61 0.53
CA GLY A 140 5.31 -16.25 -0.13
C GLY A 140 6.48 -15.27 -0.30
N GLN A 141 6.80 -14.91 -1.54
CA GLN A 141 7.86 -13.94 -1.88
C GLN A 141 7.30 -12.54 -2.20
N ARG A 142 6.06 -12.28 -1.85
CA ARG A 142 5.41 -10.98 -1.99
C ARG A 142 5.34 -10.26 -0.66
N ILE A 143 5.75 -9.00 -0.65
CA ILE A 143 5.63 -8.08 0.47
C ILE A 143 4.57 -7.05 0.09
N VAL A 144 3.58 -6.85 0.95
CA VAL A 144 2.54 -5.83 0.77
C VAL A 144 2.59 -4.86 1.93
N GLU A 145 2.84 -3.59 1.65
CA GLU A 145 2.57 -2.50 2.59
C GLU A 145 1.17 -1.96 2.34
N PHE A 146 0.32 -1.97 3.34
CA PHE A 146 -1.07 -1.60 3.25
C PHE A 146 -1.38 -0.42 4.16
N HIS A 147 -1.75 0.72 3.57
CA HIS A 147 -1.97 2.00 4.23
C HIS A 147 -3.39 2.53 3.98
N PRO A 148 -4.41 2.09 4.71
CA PRO A 148 -5.70 2.75 4.68
C PRO A 148 -5.60 4.11 5.39
N ARG A 149 -6.23 5.13 4.83
CA ARG A 149 -6.33 6.46 5.42
C ARG A 149 -7.78 6.76 5.75
N SER A 150 -8.01 7.27 6.96
CA SER A 150 -9.33 7.67 7.46
C SER A 150 -10.34 6.54 7.58
N PHE A 151 -9.90 5.29 7.58
CA PHE A 151 -10.68 4.13 7.93
C PHE A 151 -9.79 2.99 8.44
N SER A 152 -10.38 2.08 9.20
CA SER A 152 -9.72 0.86 9.66
C SER A 152 -10.45 -0.35 9.08
N PRO A 153 -9.78 -1.26 8.35
CA PRO A 153 -10.45 -2.41 7.75
C PRO A 153 -11.00 -3.35 8.83
N ASP A 154 -12.22 -3.84 8.62
CA ASP A 154 -12.79 -4.91 9.41
C ASP A 154 -12.30 -6.29 8.96
N ALA A 155 -12.69 -7.35 9.67
CA ALA A 155 -12.22 -8.71 9.37
C ALA A 155 -12.65 -9.19 7.96
N ALA A 156 -13.82 -8.78 7.48
CA ALA A 156 -14.30 -9.14 6.15
C ALA A 156 -13.49 -8.42 5.06
N GLN A 157 -13.20 -7.15 5.26
CA GLN A 157 -12.34 -6.37 4.37
C GLN A 157 -10.90 -6.90 4.36
N MET A 158 -10.34 -7.26 5.52
CA MET A 158 -9.01 -7.88 5.62
C MET A 158 -8.94 -9.18 4.80
N ALA A 159 -9.96 -10.03 4.88
CA ALA A 159 -10.02 -11.27 4.11
C ALA A 159 -10.03 -11.02 2.59
N VAL A 160 -10.85 -10.06 2.12
CA VAL A 160 -10.91 -9.66 0.70
C VAL A 160 -9.58 -9.09 0.23
N ILE A 161 -8.92 -8.25 1.03
CA ILE A 161 -7.61 -7.69 0.74
C ILE A 161 -6.59 -8.81 0.58
N GLY A 162 -6.56 -9.75 1.51
CA GLY A 162 -5.66 -10.91 1.46
C GLY A 162 -5.89 -11.80 0.24
N GLU A 163 -7.14 -12.07 -0.11
CA GLU A 163 -7.48 -12.85 -1.31
C GLU A 163 -7.03 -12.16 -2.60
N THR A 164 -7.11 -10.84 -2.65
CA THR A 164 -6.75 -10.07 -3.85
C THR A 164 -5.24 -9.85 -3.95
N LEU A 165 -4.59 -9.45 -2.86
CA LEU A 165 -3.16 -9.07 -2.87
C LEU A 165 -2.23 -10.26 -2.64
N GLY A 166 -2.71 -11.34 -2.07
CA GLY A 166 -1.93 -12.54 -1.76
C GLY A 166 -1.79 -13.54 -2.92
N LYS A 167 -2.42 -13.29 -4.06
CA LYS A 167 -2.40 -14.20 -5.23
C LYS A 167 -1.33 -13.85 -6.24
#